data_f68b5aed6ec7ce09c169736d9fb7924d
#
_entry.id   f68b5aed6ec7ce09c169736d9fb7924d
#
_cell.length_a   1.000
_cell.length_b   1.000
_cell.length_c   1.000
_cell.angle_alpha   90.00
_cell.angle_beta   90.00
_cell.angle_gamma   90.00
#
_symmetry.space_group_name_H-M   'P 1'
#
loop_
_entity.id
_entity.type
_entity.pdbx_description
1 polymer ?
#
loop_
_entity_poly.entity_id
_entity_poly.type
_entity_poly.pdbx_seq_one_letter_code
_entity_poly.pdbx_strand_id
1 'polypeptide(L)'
;MEEYRYPATTLVPDYLRVAFGVAITAGPLVALDLARGVAVLLAGLALLFLWFGVRTSLRQFSWVELSGAEIALCGPIPRRLSWRDVRRMQLAYYAPRRARQDGWLQLTLRGPSGPAIRVDSTLDGFDDVLRRATGAAALNELTLDPATEANLAALGLATAAERSAEDFAFRRSPPARRQLGEREPDAAP
;
A
#
# COMPACT_ATOMS: atom_id res chain seq x y z
N MET A 1 16.64 4.53 -2.18
CA MET A 1 15.29 4.73 -2.72
C MET A 1 14.97 3.45 -3.45
N GLU A 2 13.98 2.71 -3.00
CA GLU A 2 13.61 1.40 -3.56
C GLU A 2 12.31 1.59 -4.32
N GLU A 3 12.25 1.05 -5.55
CA GLU A 3 11.09 1.17 -6.44
C GLU A 3 10.43 -0.20 -6.55
N TYR A 4 9.12 -0.24 -6.29
CA TYR A 4 8.32 -1.46 -6.33
C TYR A 4 7.17 -1.30 -7.32
N ARG A 5 6.97 -2.31 -8.19
CA ARG A 5 5.95 -2.29 -9.24
C ARG A 5 4.97 -3.47 -9.08
N TYR A 6 3.78 -3.27 -9.59
CA TYR A 6 2.84 -4.37 -9.74
C TYR A 6 3.26 -5.24 -10.92
N PRO A 7 3.35 -6.58 -10.77
CA PRO A 7 3.69 -7.46 -11.86
C PRO A 7 2.63 -7.38 -12.97
N ALA A 8 3.05 -7.19 -14.21
CA ALA A 8 2.15 -7.05 -15.37
C ALA A 8 1.25 -8.28 -15.56
N THR A 9 1.71 -9.46 -15.13
CA THR A 9 0.97 -10.73 -15.22
C THR A 9 -0.34 -10.71 -14.46
N THR A 10 -0.47 -9.96 -13.38
CA THR A 10 -1.70 -9.85 -12.59
C THR A 10 -2.81 -9.08 -13.31
N LEU A 11 -2.46 -8.28 -14.33
CA LEU A 11 -3.39 -7.44 -15.07
C LEU A 11 -3.85 -8.06 -16.41
N VAL A 12 -3.19 -9.13 -16.88
CA VAL A 12 -3.55 -9.82 -18.13
C VAL A 12 -5.01 -10.26 -18.17
N PRO A 13 -5.59 -10.89 -17.11
CA PRO A 13 -6.99 -11.26 -17.11
C PRO A 13 -7.95 -10.08 -17.25
N ASP A 14 -7.59 -8.92 -16.68
CA ASP A 14 -8.41 -7.73 -16.76
C ASP A 14 -8.38 -7.11 -18.15
N TYR A 15 -7.24 -7.09 -18.82
CA TYR A 15 -7.14 -6.66 -20.22
C TYR A 15 -7.91 -7.58 -21.16
N LEU A 16 -7.86 -8.90 -20.95
CA LEU A 16 -8.67 -9.85 -21.72
C LEU A 16 -10.17 -9.60 -21.54
N ARG A 17 -10.62 -9.32 -20.32
CA ARG A 17 -12.04 -8.97 -20.06
C ARG A 17 -12.44 -7.67 -20.75
N VAL A 18 -11.59 -6.66 -20.74
CA VAL A 18 -11.82 -5.39 -21.45
C VAL A 18 -11.92 -5.63 -22.95
N ALA A 19 -10.93 -6.30 -23.54
CA ALA A 19 -10.90 -6.57 -24.98
C ALA A 19 -12.14 -7.35 -25.43
N PHE A 20 -12.48 -8.41 -24.71
CA PHE A 20 -13.67 -9.23 -24.98
C PHE A 20 -14.98 -8.45 -24.79
N GLY A 21 -15.09 -7.68 -23.69
CA GLY A 21 -16.27 -6.86 -23.43
C GLY A 21 -16.48 -5.79 -24.50
N VAL A 22 -15.42 -5.09 -24.89
CA VAL A 22 -15.47 -4.10 -25.98
C VAL A 22 -15.82 -4.77 -27.32
N ALA A 23 -15.21 -5.91 -27.66
CA ALA A 23 -15.48 -6.61 -28.91
C ALA A 23 -16.94 -7.04 -29.03
N ILE A 24 -17.52 -7.62 -27.96
CA ILE A 24 -18.94 -8.06 -27.96
C ILE A 24 -19.91 -6.87 -28.00
N THR A 25 -19.58 -5.75 -27.36
CA THR A 25 -20.50 -4.61 -27.27
C THR A 25 -20.34 -3.62 -28.42
N ALA A 26 -19.12 -3.35 -28.87
CA ALA A 26 -18.86 -2.44 -30.00
C ALA A 26 -18.97 -3.12 -31.37
N GLY A 27 -18.64 -4.41 -31.48
CA GLY A 27 -18.72 -5.16 -32.73
C GLY A 27 -20.10 -5.07 -33.41
N PRO A 28 -21.22 -5.41 -32.73
CA PRO A 28 -22.55 -5.30 -33.30
C PRO A 28 -22.97 -3.87 -33.66
N LEU A 29 -22.47 -2.84 -32.91
CA LEU A 29 -22.73 -1.43 -33.22
C LEU A 29 -22.19 -0.99 -34.58
N VAL A 30 -21.08 -1.61 -35.01
CA VAL A 30 -20.43 -1.28 -36.28
C VAL A 30 -20.94 -2.17 -37.43
N ALA A 31 -21.29 -3.44 -37.10
CA ALA A 31 -21.60 -4.45 -38.10
C ALA A 31 -23.07 -4.60 -38.43
N LEU A 32 -23.98 -4.11 -37.58
CA LEU A 32 -25.44 -4.37 -37.72
C LEU A 32 -26.26 -3.09 -37.59
N ASP A 33 -27.36 -3.03 -38.34
CA ASP A 33 -28.37 -2.00 -38.19
C ASP A 33 -29.26 -2.35 -36.99
N LEU A 34 -28.98 -1.73 -35.85
CA LEU A 34 -29.67 -2.01 -34.59
C LEU A 34 -30.80 -1.00 -34.31
N ALA A 35 -31.84 -1.49 -33.67
CA ALA A 35 -32.86 -0.59 -33.10
C ALA A 35 -32.21 0.37 -32.09
N ARG A 36 -32.62 1.65 -32.09
CA ARG A 36 -32.01 2.73 -31.27
C ARG A 36 -31.82 2.35 -29.81
N GLY A 37 -32.80 1.70 -29.19
CA GLY A 37 -32.71 1.29 -27.80
C GLY A 37 -31.59 0.29 -27.54
N VAL A 38 -31.43 -0.69 -28.44
CA VAL A 38 -30.31 -1.69 -28.36
C VAL A 38 -28.97 -1.02 -28.59
N ALA A 39 -28.86 -0.14 -29.58
CA ALA A 39 -27.63 0.60 -29.87
C ALA A 39 -27.20 1.45 -28.67
N VAL A 40 -28.11 2.17 -28.03
CA VAL A 40 -27.80 2.97 -26.82
C VAL A 40 -27.32 2.09 -25.67
N LEU A 41 -27.97 0.93 -25.45
CA LEU A 41 -27.58 -0.01 -24.41
C LEU A 41 -26.16 -0.55 -24.64
N LEU A 42 -25.86 -1.01 -25.88
CA LEU A 42 -24.56 -1.54 -26.23
C LEU A 42 -23.46 -0.47 -26.16
N ALA A 43 -23.74 0.76 -26.60
CA ALA A 43 -22.84 1.89 -26.48
C ALA A 43 -22.51 2.19 -25.00
N GLY A 44 -23.50 2.18 -24.12
CA GLY A 44 -23.30 2.35 -22.68
C GLY A 44 -22.42 1.26 -22.08
N LEU A 45 -22.63 0.00 -22.46
CA LEU A 45 -21.78 -1.12 -22.02
C LEU A 45 -20.37 -1.02 -22.58
N ALA A 46 -20.18 -0.64 -23.85
CA ALA A 46 -18.87 -0.43 -24.44
C ALA A 46 -18.08 0.67 -23.68
N LEU A 47 -18.73 1.79 -23.37
CA LEU A 47 -18.13 2.86 -22.56
C LEU A 47 -17.74 2.38 -21.16
N LEU A 48 -18.56 1.53 -20.54
CA LEU A 48 -18.22 0.93 -19.23
C LEU A 48 -16.97 0.07 -19.30
N PHE A 49 -16.83 -0.78 -20.33
CA PHE A 49 -15.63 -1.60 -20.52
C PHE A 49 -14.40 -0.75 -20.85
N LEU A 50 -14.54 0.29 -21.66
CA LEU A 50 -13.46 1.25 -21.94
C LEU A 50 -13.01 1.97 -20.65
N TRP A 51 -13.95 2.43 -19.85
CA TRP A 51 -13.67 3.04 -18.55
C TRP A 51 -12.92 2.08 -17.61
N PHE A 52 -13.37 0.82 -17.56
CA PHE A 52 -12.65 -0.22 -16.80
C PHE A 52 -11.24 -0.44 -17.33
N GLY A 53 -11.04 -0.45 -18.64
CA GLY A 53 -9.72 -0.55 -19.28
C GLY A 53 -8.80 0.62 -18.91
N VAL A 54 -9.30 1.85 -18.97
CA VAL A 54 -8.56 3.05 -18.53
C VAL A 54 -8.16 2.93 -17.06
N ARG A 55 -9.08 2.54 -16.20
CA ARG A 55 -8.79 2.35 -14.76
C ARG A 55 -7.71 1.27 -14.52
N THR A 56 -7.76 0.18 -15.26
CA THR A 56 -6.77 -0.91 -15.19
C THR A 56 -5.40 -0.41 -15.66
N SER A 57 -5.34 0.34 -16.75
CA SER A 57 -4.12 0.96 -17.26
C SER A 57 -3.51 1.95 -16.26
N LEU A 58 -4.31 2.81 -15.64
CA LEU A 58 -3.85 3.73 -14.60
C LEU A 58 -3.19 3.00 -13.42
N ARG A 59 -3.68 1.81 -13.07
CA ARG A 59 -3.07 0.96 -12.05
C ARG A 59 -1.71 0.42 -12.49
N GLN A 60 -1.55 0.04 -13.74
CA GLN A 60 -0.29 -0.47 -14.30
C GLN A 60 0.83 0.58 -14.31
N PHE A 61 0.48 1.85 -14.54
CA PHE A 61 1.43 2.98 -14.55
C PHE A 61 1.70 3.54 -13.16
N SER A 62 1.24 2.87 -12.11
CA SER A 62 1.52 3.27 -10.74
C SER A 62 2.59 2.37 -10.13
N TRP A 63 3.57 2.98 -9.47
CA TRP A 63 4.61 2.28 -8.72
C TRP A 63 4.77 2.92 -7.34
N VAL A 64 5.37 2.19 -6.42
CA VAL A 64 5.62 2.66 -5.06
C VAL A 64 7.10 2.91 -4.90
N GLU A 65 7.47 4.11 -4.50
CA GLU A 65 8.82 4.47 -4.08
C GLU A 65 8.88 4.47 -2.56
N LEU A 66 9.85 3.74 -2.03
CA LEU A 66 10.06 3.58 -0.62
C LEU A 66 11.38 4.24 -0.22
N SER A 67 11.30 5.21 0.69
CA SER A 67 12.48 5.83 1.29
C SER A 67 12.47 5.68 2.81
N GLY A 68 13.58 6.03 3.47
CA GLY A 68 13.65 6.07 4.93
C GLY A 68 12.74 7.13 5.56
N ALA A 69 12.35 8.16 4.81
CA ALA A 69 11.56 9.29 5.29
C ALA A 69 10.08 9.24 4.89
N GLU A 70 9.78 8.68 3.73
CA GLU A 70 8.43 8.73 3.14
C GLU A 70 8.12 7.51 2.27
N ILE A 71 6.84 7.29 2.05
CA ILE A 71 6.29 6.45 1.01
C ILE A 71 5.66 7.34 -0.06
N ALA A 72 5.99 7.10 -1.32
CA ALA A 72 5.40 7.78 -2.45
C ALA A 72 4.74 6.78 -3.39
N LEU A 73 3.48 7.03 -3.71
CA LEU A 73 2.78 6.39 -4.82
C LEU A 73 2.99 7.27 -6.04
N CYS A 74 3.77 6.81 -6.98
CA CYS A 74 4.07 7.49 -8.23
C CYS A 74 3.17 6.96 -9.34
N GLY A 75 2.81 7.83 -10.30
CA GLY A 75 1.91 7.49 -11.39
C GLY A 75 0.98 8.65 -11.75
N PRO A 76 -0.13 8.37 -12.45
CA PRO A 76 -1.05 9.41 -12.90
C PRO A 76 -1.69 10.25 -11.78
N ILE A 77 -1.81 9.68 -10.61
CA ILE A 77 -2.32 10.36 -9.41
C ILE A 77 -1.28 10.19 -8.30
N PRO A 78 -0.22 11.02 -8.31
CA PRO A 78 0.88 10.89 -7.36
C PRO A 78 0.42 11.22 -5.93
N ARG A 79 0.97 10.49 -4.96
CA ARG A 79 0.70 10.71 -3.53
C ARG A 79 1.97 10.46 -2.74
N ARG A 80 2.26 11.32 -1.78
CA ARG A 80 3.41 11.17 -0.87
C ARG A 80 2.93 11.27 0.56
N LEU A 81 3.54 10.49 1.43
CA LEU A 81 3.25 10.49 2.86
C LEU A 81 4.54 10.24 3.63
N SER A 82 4.93 11.20 4.45
CA SER A 82 6.03 11.02 5.39
C SER A 82 5.65 10.01 6.46
N TRP A 83 6.58 9.14 6.86
CA TRP A 83 6.36 8.17 7.94
C TRP A 83 6.01 8.84 9.27
N ARG A 84 6.47 10.06 9.51
CA ARG A 84 6.15 10.86 10.71
C ARG A 84 4.73 11.39 10.71
N ASP A 85 4.13 11.51 9.53
CA ASP A 85 2.78 12.05 9.35
C ASP A 85 1.72 10.98 9.25
N VAL A 86 2.09 9.70 9.37
CA VAL A 86 1.11 8.61 9.42
C VAL A 86 0.28 8.76 10.70
N ARG A 87 -1.05 8.90 10.54
CA ARG A 87 -2.02 9.02 11.63
C ARG A 87 -2.94 7.83 11.77
N ARG A 88 -3.07 7.04 10.72
CA ARG A 88 -3.86 5.81 10.73
C ARG A 88 -3.24 4.79 9.80
N MET A 89 -3.09 3.58 10.32
CA MET A 89 -2.71 2.39 9.57
C MET A 89 -3.83 1.35 9.70
N GLN A 90 -4.15 0.71 8.58
CA GLN A 90 -5.13 -0.38 8.54
C GLN A 90 -4.63 -1.46 7.60
N LEU A 91 -4.63 -2.69 8.06
CA LEU A 91 -4.30 -3.88 7.27
C LEU A 91 -5.52 -4.79 7.20
N ALA A 92 -6.16 -4.86 6.05
CA ALA A 92 -7.36 -5.64 5.85
C ALA A 92 -7.08 -6.83 4.92
N TYR A 93 -7.63 -8.00 5.27
CA TYR A 93 -7.62 -9.18 4.41
C TYR A 93 -8.91 -9.25 3.61
N TYR A 94 -8.78 -9.38 2.32
CA TYR A 94 -9.89 -9.55 1.38
C TYR A 94 -9.83 -10.93 0.74
N ALA A 95 -10.88 -11.72 0.91
CA ALA A 95 -11.04 -13.00 0.24
C ALA A 95 -12.30 -12.99 -0.63
N PRO A 96 -12.22 -13.43 -1.89
CA PRO A 96 -13.40 -13.67 -2.71
C PRO A 96 -14.29 -14.72 -2.06
N ARG A 97 -15.61 -14.53 -2.02
CA ARG A 97 -16.55 -15.44 -1.36
C ARG A 97 -16.45 -16.91 -1.86
N ARG A 98 -15.95 -17.13 -3.07
CA ARG A 98 -15.84 -18.47 -3.69
C ARG A 98 -14.45 -19.10 -3.60
N ALA A 99 -13.40 -18.33 -3.31
CA ALA A 99 -12.02 -18.82 -3.24
C ALA A 99 -11.42 -18.40 -1.90
N ARG A 100 -11.59 -19.22 -0.86
CA ARG A 100 -11.06 -18.95 0.49
C ARG A 100 -9.52 -18.92 0.54
N GLN A 101 -8.83 -19.38 -0.50
CA GLN A 101 -7.36 -19.50 -0.54
C GLN A 101 -6.66 -18.40 -1.36
N ASP A 102 -7.40 -17.63 -2.17
CA ASP A 102 -6.85 -16.60 -3.05
C ASP A 102 -7.14 -15.18 -2.54
N GLY A 103 -7.07 -14.96 -1.24
CA GLY A 103 -7.24 -13.64 -0.64
C GLY A 103 -5.98 -12.79 -0.79
N TRP A 104 -6.14 -11.47 -0.68
CA TRP A 104 -5.02 -10.51 -0.64
C TRP A 104 -5.14 -9.60 0.57
N LEU A 105 -4.02 -9.13 1.04
CA LEU A 105 -3.94 -8.09 2.06
C LEU A 105 -3.90 -6.71 1.40
N GLN A 106 -4.57 -5.75 2.01
CA GLN A 106 -4.52 -4.35 1.61
C GLN A 106 -4.08 -3.50 2.79
N LEU A 107 -2.95 -2.84 2.64
CA LEU A 107 -2.46 -1.83 3.56
C LEU A 107 -3.05 -0.47 3.17
N THR A 108 -3.64 0.22 4.13
CA THR A 108 -4.14 1.58 3.97
C THR A 108 -3.45 2.49 4.97
N LEU A 109 -2.75 3.52 4.47
CA LEU A 109 -2.09 4.54 5.27
C LEU A 109 -2.78 5.89 5.07
N ARG A 110 -2.99 6.62 6.16
CA ARG A 110 -3.56 7.97 6.14
C ARG A 110 -2.71 8.94 6.93
N GLY A 111 -2.45 10.09 6.35
CA GLY A 111 -1.87 11.24 7.03
C GLY A 111 -2.93 12.17 7.62
N PRO A 112 -2.51 13.34 8.14
CA PRO A 112 -3.40 14.36 8.70
C PRO A 112 -4.31 14.98 7.65
N SER A 113 -3.89 14.98 6.39
CA SER A 113 -4.62 15.55 5.27
C SER A 113 -4.37 14.73 3.98
N GLY A 114 -5.27 14.87 3.02
CA GLY A 114 -5.15 14.22 1.71
C GLY A 114 -5.73 12.80 1.65
N PRO A 115 -5.69 12.20 0.46
CA PRO A 115 -6.23 10.88 0.21
C PRO A 115 -5.32 9.79 0.80
N ALA A 116 -5.91 8.67 1.24
CA ALA A 116 -5.17 7.53 1.73
C ALA A 116 -4.28 6.90 0.65
N ILE A 117 -3.08 6.43 1.03
CA ILE A 117 -2.26 5.54 0.23
C ILE A 117 -2.74 4.11 0.49
N ARG A 118 -3.02 3.38 -0.57
CA ARG A 118 -3.43 1.96 -0.51
C ARG A 118 -2.46 1.13 -1.31
N VAL A 119 -1.97 0.06 -0.69
CA VAL A 119 -1.02 -0.87 -1.29
C VAL A 119 -1.55 -2.28 -1.06
N ASP A 120 -1.63 -3.07 -2.13
CA ASP A 120 -2.10 -4.45 -2.06
C ASP A 120 -0.92 -5.42 -1.97
N SER A 121 -1.11 -6.59 -1.36
CA SER A 121 -0.07 -7.63 -1.23
C SER A 121 0.40 -8.24 -2.56
N THR A 122 -0.23 -7.84 -3.68
CA THR A 122 0.24 -8.18 -5.04
C THR A 122 1.38 -7.28 -5.53
N LEU A 123 1.75 -6.26 -4.76
CA LEU A 123 2.92 -5.42 -5.04
C LEU A 123 4.19 -6.21 -4.73
N ASP A 124 5.15 -6.22 -5.66
CA ASP A 124 6.49 -6.72 -5.36
C ASP A 124 7.09 -5.88 -4.22
N GLY A 125 7.63 -6.54 -3.17
CA GLY A 125 8.16 -5.83 -1.99
C GLY A 125 7.11 -5.32 -1.01
N PHE A 126 5.86 -5.83 -1.05
CA PHE A 126 4.83 -5.48 -0.08
C PHE A 126 5.28 -5.65 1.38
N ASP A 127 6.07 -6.69 1.68
CA ASP A 127 6.57 -6.96 3.02
C ASP A 127 7.51 -5.85 3.53
N ASP A 128 8.28 -5.21 2.65
CA ASP A 128 9.15 -4.09 3.01
C ASP A 128 8.33 -2.85 3.33
N VAL A 129 7.30 -2.59 2.52
CA VAL A 129 6.34 -1.51 2.79
C VAL A 129 5.64 -1.74 4.12
N LEU A 130 5.17 -2.97 4.36
CA LEU A 130 4.44 -3.33 5.57
C LEU A 130 5.32 -3.21 6.82
N ARG A 131 6.58 -3.69 6.78
CA ARG A 131 7.53 -3.53 7.89
C ARG A 131 7.79 -2.07 8.23
N ARG A 132 8.00 -1.22 7.23
CA ARG A 132 8.20 0.23 7.46
C ARG A 132 6.95 0.91 7.99
N ALA A 133 5.78 0.55 7.47
CA ALA A 133 4.50 1.06 7.95
C ALA A 133 4.23 0.68 9.42
N THR A 134 4.55 -0.56 9.79
CA THR A 134 4.41 -1.06 11.17
C THR A 134 5.38 -0.32 12.11
N GLY A 135 6.63 -0.10 11.68
CA GLY A 135 7.59 0.72 12.43
C GLY A 135 7.13 2.16 12.58
N ALA A 136 6.55 2.76 11.54
CA ALA A 136 6.00 4.11 11.61
C ALA A 136 4.78 4.20 12.55
N ALA A 137 3.92 3.16 12.55
CA ALA A 137 2.78 3.08 13.45
C ALA A 137 3.22 3.05 14.93
N ALA A 138 4.25 2.25 15.24
CA ALA A 138 4.83 2.19 16.57
C ALA A 138 5.48 3.52 16.98
N LEU A 139 6.25 4.16 16.10
CA LEU A 139 6.89 5.46 16.38
C LEU A 139 5.91 6.61 16.58
N ASN A 140 4.77 6.57 15.92
CA ASN A 140 3.71 7.56 16.04
C ASN A 140 2.67 7.18 17.11
N GLU A 141 2.89 6.10 17.87
CA GLU A 141 2.03 5.60 18.94
C GLU A 141 0.57 5.39 18.47
N LEU A 142 0.40 4.83 17.27
CA LEU A 142 -0.91 4.64 16.69
C LEU A 142 -1.65 3.47 17.36
N THR A 143 -2.88 3.72 17.76
CA THR A 143 -3.80 2.65 18.14
C THR A 143 -4.29 1.93 16.87
N LEU A 144 -3.95 0.66 16.74
CA LEU A 144 -4.38 -0.17 15.62
C LEU A 144 -5.77 -0.78 15.92
N ASP A 145 -6.53 -1.05 14.86
CA ASP A 145 -7.79 -1.78 15.03
C ASP A 145 -7.50 -3.29 15.24
N PRO A 146 -8.39 -4.03 15.94
CA PRO A 146 -8.16 -5.45 16.27
C PRO A 146 -7.93 -6.35 15.04
N ALA A 147 -8.54 -6.01 13.89
CA ALA A 147 -8.35 -6.77 12.65
C ALA A 147 -6.95 -6.54 12.08
N THR A 148 -6.44 -5.32 12.16
CA THR A 148 -5.05 -4.99 11.76
C THR A 148 -4.05 -5.71 12.66
N GLU A 149 -4.25 -5.69 13.98
CA GLU A 149 -3.38 -6.39 14.94
C GLU A 149 -3.36 -7.91 14.67
N ALA A 150 -4.53 -8.51 14.48
CA ALA A 150 -4.62 -9.93 14.16
C ALA A 150 -3.90 -10.31 12.85
N ASN A 151 -4.04 -9.46 11.80
CA ASN A 151 -3.37 -9.68 10.53
C ASN A 151 -1.84 -9.52 10.64
N LEU A 152 -1.36 -8.53 11.41
CA LEU A 152 0.08 -8.36 11.69
C LEU A 152 0.64 -9.52 12.50
N ALA A 153 -0.10 -10.00 13.50
CA ALA A 153 0.29 -11.17 14.29
C ALA A 153 0.39 -12.43 13.44
N ALA A 154 -0.58 -12.65 12.53
CA ALA A 154 -0.56 -13.78 11.58
C ALA A 154 0.64 -13.75 10.64
N LEU A 155 1.18 -12.56 10.32
CA LEU A 155 2.38 -12.36 9.53
C LEU A 155 3.68 -12.35 10.37
N GLY A 156 3.59 -12.53 11.68
CA GLY A 156 4.74 -12.49 12.60
C GLY A 156 5.37 -11.09 12.77
N LEU A 157 4.65 -10.03 12.42
CA LEU A 157 5.15 -8.65 12.44
C LEU A 157 4.78 -7.88 13.72
N ALA A 158 3.90 -8.40 14.57
CA ALA A 158 3.52 -7.75 15.82
C ALA A 158 4.73 -7.54 16.75
N THR A 159 5.59 -8.56 16.89
CA THR A 159 6.84 -8.48 17.69
C THR A 159 7.97 -7.72 16.99
N ALA A 160 7.89 -7.56 15.66
CA ALA A 160 8.86 -6.76 14.91
C ALA A 160 8.65 -5.26 15.07
N ALA A 161 7.40 -4.82 15.33
CA ALA A 161 7.08 -3.43 15.63
C ALA A 161 7.70 -2.99 16.96
N GLU A 162 7.57 -3.82 18.00
CA GLU A 162 8.17 -3.55 19.31
C GLU A 162 9.71 -3.49 19.20
N ARG A 163 10.34 -4.44 18.53
CA ARG A 163 11.80 -4.45 18.32
C ARG A 163 12.30 -3.28 17.47
N SER A 164 11.54 -2.86 16.46
CA SER A 164 11.89 -1.70 15.64
C SER A 164 11.76 -0.39 16.42
N ALA A 165 10.78 -0.27 17.30
CA ALA A 165 10.63 0.88 18.18
C ALA A 165 11.78 0.96 19.20
N GLU A 166 12.20 -0.17 19.78
CA GLU A 166 13.34 -0.28 20.68
C GLU A 166 14.67 0.08 19.99
N ASP A 167 14.94 -0.43 18.80
CA ASP A 167 16.16 -0.15 18.03
C ASP A 167 16.23 1.34 17.61
N PHE A 168 15.11 1.94 17.31
CA PHE A 168 15.01 3.37 16.99
C PHE A 168 15.15 4.26 18.22
N ALA A 169 14.59 3.85 19.37
CA ALA A 169 14.76 4.54 20.65
C ALA A 169 16.24 4.48 21.08
N PHE A 170 16.89 3.32 20.92
CA PHE A 170 18.31 3.15 21.20
C PHE A 170 19.21 4.04 20.33
N ARG A 171 18.94 4.17 19.03
CA ARG A 171 19.68 5.06 18.12
C ARG A 171 19.47 6.55 18.40
N ARG A 172 18.40 6.91 19.10
CA ARG A 172 18.05 8.29 19.46
C ARG A 172 18.56 8.71 20.83
N SER A 173 18.92 7.76 21.67
CA SER A 173 19.52 8.06 22.98
C SER A 173 20.95 8.58 22.77
N PRO A 174 21.29 9.81 23.19
CA PRO A 174 22.65 10.27 23.15
C PRO A 174 23.54 9.32 23.98
N PRO A 175 24.78 9.04 23.58
CA PRO A 175 25.64 8.19 24.32
C PRO A 175 25.75 8.73 25.75
N ALA A 176 25.46 7.87 26.73
CA ALA A 176 25.59 8.21 28.13
C ALA A 176 26.97 8.83 28.35
N ARG A 177 27.02 10.10 28.72
CA ARG A 177 28.24 10.78 29.13
C ARG A 177 28.87 9.88 30.21
N ARG A 178 29.99 9.23 29.90
CA ARG A 178 30.84 8.63 30.91
C ARG A 178 31.15 9.74 31.89
N GLN A 179 30.56 9.69 33.06
CA GLN A 179 31.07 10.40 34.22
C GLN A 179 32.44 9.80 34.49
N LEU A 180 33.47 10.40 33.91
CA LEU A 180 34.84 10.24 34.36
C LEU A 180 34.83 10.84 35.75
N GLY A 181 34.87 9.93 36.75
CA GLY A 181 34.98 10.32 38.13
C GLY A 181 36.23 11.22 38.29
N GLU A 182 35.94 12.43 38.73
CA GLU A 182 36.94 13.27 39.38
C GLU A 182 37.50 12.47 40.58
N ARG A 183 38.67 11.89 40.38
CA ARG A 183 39.50 11.50 41.50
C ARG A 183 40.08 12.78 42.07
N GLU A 184 39.53 13.19 43.17
CA GLU A 184 40.13 14.14 44.10
C GLU A 184 41.53 13.65 44.46
N PRO A 185 42.60 14.46 44.29
CA PRO A 185 43.91 14.11 44.80
C PRO A 185 43.90 14.31 46.30
N ASP A 186 44.04 13.20 47.02
CA ASP A 186 44.26 13.11 48.43
C ASP A 186 45.54 13.92 48.80
N ALA A 187 45.35 14.98 49.58
CA ALA A 187 46.43 15.74 50.16
C ALA A 187 46.84 15.06 51.50
N ALA A 188 48.00 14.56 51.54
CA ALA A 188 48.64 14.08 52.79
C ALA A 188 49.88 14.92 53.11
N PRO A 189 50.27 14.93 54.38
CA PRO A 189 50.74 16.06 55.19
C PRO A 189 52.18 16.48 54.94
#